data_f2b518ae8aafdebca7fe164c8c532c94
#
_entry.id   f2b518ae8aafdebca7fe164c8c532c94
#
_cell.length_a   1.000
_cell.length_b   1.000
_cell.length_c   1.000
_cell.angle_alpha   90.00
_cell.angle_beta   90.00
_cell.angle_gamma   90.00
#
_symmetry.space_group_name_H-M   'P 1'
#
loop_
_entity.id
_entity.type
_entity.pdbx_description
1 polymer ?
#
loop_
_entity_poly.entity_id
_entity_poly.type
_entity_poly.pdbx_seq_one_letter_code
_entity_poly.pdbx_strand_id
1 'polypeptide(L)'
;MIASPAAYPARFAAVLLSLATLCLLNGCGPSYARPRLAGDLQELCAHEYQLPVRAQLIGHDVTVICAIEGLLKATEGQVEFSPTTKANEQLGNVVEAIHRVVLSADWPVNFYAIVATDPKVPGAWVMLVRYLDDVRRVYANAIPTVEFFQRTILNLQYDPAQPLDANRVVLHDMTLEQFLVMQMSKRLQNAFRADVHFQEAYDVGSCVGQYRQGTFQFVVNMAPREGGPELTEHETSAIFDGALALIATVLHDYHFEAFNDVQLLHFPSGKTMGVPKTRLWTFLPRPS
;
A
#
# COMPACT_ATOMS: atom_id res chain seq x y z
N MET A 1 -27.75 -30.04 -69.10
CA MET A 1 -27.02 -30.43 -67.86
C MET A 1 -26.52 -29.15 -67.22
N ILE A 2 -27.20 -28.71 -66.17
CA ILE A 2 -26.87 -27.47 -65.41
C ILE A 2 -26.23 -27.92 -64.11
N ALA A 3 -24.96 -27.67 -63.96
CA ALA A 3 -24.25 -27.98 -62.69
C ALA A 3 -24.62 -26.98 -61.57
N SER A 4 -25.00 -27.51 -60.43
CA SER A 4 -25.45 -26.74 -59.24
C SER A 4 -24.23 -26.11 -58.53
N PRO A 5 -24.20 -24.78 -58.27
CA PRO A 5 -23.06 -24.10 -57.64
C PRO A 5 -23.29 -23.86 -56.14
N ALA A 6 -23.75 -24.84 -55.36
CA ALA A 6 -24.20 -24.56 -53.99
C ALA A 6 -23.36 -25.13 -52.80
N ALA A 7 -22.14 -25.66 -53.04
CA ALA A 7 -21.41 -26.38 -51.99
C ALA A 7 -20.22 -25.64 -51.36
N TYR A 8 -19.80 -24.46 -51.82
CA TYR A 8 -18.59 -23.76 -51.34
C TYR A 8 -18.75 -22.87 -50.11
N PRO A 9 -19.89 -22.17 -49.88
CA PRO A 9 -19.96 -21.23 -48.72
C PRO A 9 -20.03 -21.92 -47.35
N ALA A 10 -20.58 -23.13 -47.28
CA ALA A 10 -20.74 -23.84 -45.99
C ALA A 10 -19.39 -24.33 -45.41
N ARG A 11 -18.44 -24.71 -46.28
CA ARG A 11 -17.11 -25.17 -45.85
C ARG A 11 -16.23 -24.02 -45.36
N PHE A 12 -16.32 -22.84 -45.96
CA PHE A 12 -15.61 -21.64 -45.52
C PHE A 12 -16.15 -21.14 -44.18
N ALA A 13 -17.44 -21.16 -43.92
CA ALA A 13 -18.03 -20.80 -42.67
C ALA A 13 -17.63 -21.73 -41.50
N ALA A 14 -17.52 -23.04 -41.78
CA ALA A 14 -17.09 -24.02 -40.78
C ALA A 14 -15.60 -23.85 -40.42
N VAL A 15 -14.73 -23.52 -41.39
CA VAL A 15 -13.30 -23.26 -41.15
C VAL A 15 -13.10 -21.96 -40.37
N LEU A 16 -13.84 -20.89 -40.67
CA LEU A 16 -13.80 -19.63 -39.92
C LEU A 16 -14.34 -19.80 -38.50
N LEU A 17 -15.39 -20.58 -38.28
CA LEU A 17 -15.93 -20.86 -36.96
C LEU A 17 -14.96 -21.69 -36.13
N SER A 18 -14.28 -22.68 -36.70
CA SER A 18 -13.27 -23.48 -36.01
C SER A 18 -12.00 -22.66 -35.70
N LEU A 19 -11.58 -21.74 -36.57
CA LEU A 19 -10.46 -20.82 -36.25
C LEU A 19 -10.82 -19.85 -35.16
N ALA A 20 -12.02 -19.29 -35.16
CA ALA A 20 -12.51 -18.40 -34.10
C ALA A 20 -12.62 -19.14 -32.76
N THR A 21 -13.09 -20.39 -32.75
CA THR A 21 -13.14 -21.23 -31.54
C THR A 21 -11.74 -21.58 -31.03
N LEU A 22 -10.78 -21.85 -31.89
CA LEU A 22 -9.38 -22.08 -31.50
C LEU A 22 -8.72 -20.82 -30.91
N CYS A 23 -9.02 -19.63 -31.44
CA CYS A 23 -8.56 -18.37 -30.86
C CYS A 23 -9.20 -18.05 -29.48
N LEU A 24 -10.46 -18.45 -29.27
CA LEU A 24 -11.15 -18.27 -28.02
C LEU A 24 -10.69 -19.29 -26.94
N LEU A 25 -10.20 -20.45 -27.32
CA LEU A 25 -9.68 -21.47 -26.42
C LEU A 25 -8.23 -21.20 -25.97
N ASN A 26 -7.47 -20.39 -26.72
CA ASN A 26 -6.17 -19.87 -26.31
C ASN A 26 -6.32 -18.55 -25.50
N GLY A 27 -7.35 -18.46 -24.65
CA GLY A 27 -7.48 -17.37 -23.70
C GLY A 27 -6.18 -17.22 -22.92
N CYS A 28 -5.69 -15.99 -22.76
CA CYS A 28 -4.48 -15.67 -22.01
C CYS A 28 -4.56 -16.30 -20.61
N GLY A 29 -4.00 -17.51 -20.48
CA GLY A 29 -3.76 -18.11 -19.18
C GLY A 29 -2.74 -17.25 -18.38
N PRO A 30 -2.60 -17.47 -17.09
CA PRO A 30 -1.62 -16.77 -16.28
C PRO A 30 -0.23 -16.97 -16.88
N SER A 31 0.49 -15.85 -17.07
CA SER A 31 1.81 -15.86 -17.71
C SER A 31 2.94 -16.26 -16.76
N TYR A 32 2.71 -16.11 -15.43
CA TYR A 32 3.72 -16.31 -14.40
C TYR A 32 3.27 -17.34 -13.37
N ALA A 33 4.05 -18.43 -13.27
CA ALA A 33 3.79 -19.51 -12.32
C ALA A 33 4.38 -19.17 -10.94
N ARG A 34 3.64 -19.49 -9.88
CA ARG A 34 4.06 -19.24 -8.47
C ARG A 34 5.54 -19.56 -8.17
N PRO A 35 6.10 -20.73 -8.56
CA PRO A 35 7.49 -21.09 -8.21
C PRO A 35 8.53 -20.18 -8.87
N ARG A 36 8.17 -19.53 -9.98
CA ARG A 36 9.06 -18.67 -10.76
C ARG A 36 8.81 -17.20 -10.55
N LEU A 37 7.73 -16.81 -9.92
CA LEU A 37 7.25 -15.42 -9.81
C LEU A 37 8.35 -14.46 -9.33
N ALA A 38 9.08 -14.82 -8.27
CA ALA A 38 10.18 -13.99 -7.76
C ALA A 38 11.37 -13.94 -8.75
N GLY A 39 11.70 -15.07 -9.40
CA GLY A 39 12.76 -15.12 -10.41
C GLY A 39 12.40 -14.32 -11.65
N ASP A 40 11.20 -14.53 -12.20
CA ASP A 40 10.71 -13.82 -13.37
C ASP A 40 10.68 -12.29 -13.15
N LEU A 41 10.34 -11.85 -11.92
CA LEU A 41 10.38 -10.44 -11.54
C LEU A 41 11.81 -9.89 -11.51
N GLN A 42 12.77 -10.65 -10.96
CA GLN A 42 14.19 -10.26 -10.94
C GLN A 42 14.75 -10.18 -12.38
N GLU A 43 14.46 -11.16 -13.22
CA GLU A 43 14.86 -11.18 -14.61
C GLU A 43 14.28 -10.00 -15.38
N LEU A 44 12.99 -9.70 -15.20
CA LEU A 44 12.32 -8.57 -15.84
C LEU A 44 12.99 -7.24 -15.48
N CYS A 45 13.22 -7.00 -14.17
CA CYS A 45 13.88 -5.78 -13.70
C CYS A 45 15.32 -5.67 -14.24
N ALA A 46 16.07 -6.76 -14.26
CA ALA A 46 17.45 -6.75 -14.72
C ALA A 46 17.58 -6.54 -16.24
N HIS A 47 16.72 -7.20 -17.04
CA HIS A 47 16.82 -7.18 -18.50
C HIS A 47 16.14 -5.98 -19.15
N GLU A 48 14.92 -5.64 -18.73
CA GLU A 48 14.18 -4.53 -19.36
C GLU A 48 14.58 -3.16 -18.78
N TYR A 49 14.80 -3.09 -17.45
CA TYR A 49 15.05 -1.80 -16.78
C TYR A 49 16.50 -1.61 -16.33
N GLN A 50 17.37 -2.62 -16.54
CA GLN A 50 18.78 -2.61 -16.12
C GLN A 50 18.95 -2.28 -14.62
N LEU A 51 17.97 -2.68 -13.82
CA LEU A 51 17.92 -2.46 -12.39
C LEU A 51 17.91 -3.82 -11.66
N PRO A 52 19.04 -4.26 -11.11
CA PRO A 52 19.07 -5.51 -10.36
C PRO A 52 18.26 -5.37 -9.07
N VAL A 53 17.35 -6.28 -8.84
CA VAL A 53 16.52 -6.35 -7.63
C VAL A 53 16.59 -7.73 -7.03
N ARG A 54 16.29 -7.84 -5.74
CA ARG A 54 16.01 -9.10 -5.07
C ARG A 54 14.53 -9.19 -4.81
N ALA A 55 13.87 -10.21 -5.33
CA ALA A 55 12.46 -10.47 -5.09
C ALA A 55 12.26 -11.72 -4.25
N GLN A 56 11.22 -11.71 -3.41
CA GLN A 56 10.82 -12.85 -2.56
C GLN A 56 9.30 -12.94 -2.54
N LEU A 57 8.79 -14.18 -2.56
CA LEU A 57 7.37 -14.47 -2.35
C LEU A 57 7.23 -15.23 -1.02
N ILE A 58 6.48 -14.66 -0.08
CA ILE A 58 6.18 -15.27 1.22
C ILE A 58 4.67 -15.30 1.39
N GLY A 59 4.10 -16.50 1.49
CA GLY A 59 2.65 -16.65 1.51
C GLY A 59 2.00 -16.04 0.27
N HIS A 60 1.26 -14.96 0.47
CA HIS A 60 0.59 -14.18 -0.57
C HIS A 60 1.21 -12.81 -0.82
N ASP A 61 2.41 -12.57 -0.30
CA ASP A 61 3.07 -11.27 -0.40
C ASP A 61 4.34 -11.34 -1.24
N VAL A 62 4.51 -10.36 -2.12
CA VAL A 62 5.72 -10.15 -2.91
C VAL A 62 6.51 -8.99 -2.32
N THR A 63 7.78 -9.20 -2.03
CA THR A 63 8.67 -8.11 -1.64
C THR A 63 9.82 -7.99 -2.62
N VAL A 64 10.09 -6.75 -3.01
CA VAL A 64 11.21 -6.38 -3.88
C VAL A 64 12.14 -5.47 -3.10
N ILE A 65 13.41 -5.83 -3.07
CA ILE A 65 14.48 -5.07 -2.44
C ILE A 65 15.39 -4.54 -3.55
N CYS A 66 15.62 -3.23 -3.57
CA CYS A 66 16.44 -2.58 -4.60
C CYS A 66 17.28 -1.44 -4.00
N ALA A 67 18.36 -1.09 -4.72
CA ALA A 67 19.16 0.09 -4.44
C ALA A 67 18.96 1.11 -5.57
N ILE A 68 18.49 2.31 -5.21
CA ILE A 68 18.18 3.39 -6.17
C ILE A 68 18.89 4.65 -5.69
N GLU A 69 19.88 5.11 -6.48
CA GLU A 69 20.63 6.31 -6.18
C GLU A 69 19.81 7.57 -6.42
N GLY A 70 19.84 8.50 -5.44
CA GLY A 70 19.11 9.76 -5.51
C GLY A 70 17.63 9.64 -5.16
N LEU A 71 17.29 8.61 -4.41
CA LEU A 71 15.93 8.39 -3.88
C LEU A 71 15.65 9.27 -2.66
N LEU A 72 16.70 9.54 -1.88
CA LEU A 72 16.62 10.25 -0.61
C LEU A 72 17.48 11.52 -0.64
N LYS A 73 17.05 12.52 0.11
CA LYS A 73 17.82 13.72 0.36
C LYS A 73 18.17 13.81 1.85
N ALA A 74 19.45 13.92 2.15
CA ALA A 74 19.94 14.13 3.49
C ALA A 74 20.36 15.59 3.68
N THR A 75 19.90 16.24 4.75
CA THR A 75 20.24 17.61 5.10
C THR A 75 20.36 17.71 6.62
N GLU A 76 21.52 18.08 7.13
CA GLU A 76 21.80 18.36 8.56
C GLU A 76 21.16 17.37 9.56
N GLY A 77 21.31 16.06 9.31
CA GLY A 77 20.80 15.00 10.19
C GLY A 77 19.34 14.60 9.95
N GLN A 78 18.67 15.23 9.00
CA GLN A 78 17.33 14.83 8.54
C GLN A 78 17.42 14.15 7.19
N VAL A 79 16.61 13.13 7.00
CA VAL A 79 16.45 12.43 5.72
C VAL A 79 15.01 12.51 5.28
N GLU A 80 14.80 12.88 4.03
CA GLU A 80 13.48 12.96 3.42
C GLU A 80 13.40 12.11 2.14
N PHE A 81 12.22 11.60 1.84
CA PHE A 81 11.94 10.96 0.56
C PHE A 81 11.71 12.06 -0.49
N SER A 82 12.76 12.30 -1.28
CA SER A 82 12.78 13.37 -2.30
C SER A 82 13.51 12.87 -3.54
N PRO A 83 12.89 11.95 -4.31
CA PRO A 83 13.55 11.29 -5.42
C PRO A 83 13.87 12.28 -6.54
N THR A 84 15.08 12.15 -7.10
CA THR A 84 15.43 12.77 -8.37
C THR A 84 14.54 12.20 -9.48
N THR A 85 14.44 12.89 -10.63
CA THR A 85 13.69 12.40 -11.80
C THR A 85 14.08 10.98 -12.18
N LYS A 86 15.39 10.70 -12.22
CA LYS A 86 15.92 9.36 -12.54
C LYS A 86 15.53 8.32 -11.49
N ALA A 87 15.65 8.66 -10.21
CA ALA A 87 15.27 7.74 -9.12
C ALA A 87 13.77 7.44 -9.12
N ASN A 88 12.95 8.45 -9.40
CA ASN A 88 11.51 8.29 -9.51
C ASN A 88 11.12 7.39 -10.71
N GLU A 89 11.81 7.54 -11.86
CA GLU A 89 11.62 6.66 -13.02
C GLU A 89 12.02 5.21 -12.68
N GLN A 90 13.16 5.01 -12.03
CA GLN A 90 13.60 3.68 -11.62
C GLN A 90 12.63 3.02 -10.62
N LEU A 91 12.12 3.77 -9.66
CA LEU A 91 11.09 3.27 -8.73
C LEU A 91 9.80 2.94 -9.48
N GLY A 92 9.40 3.77 -10.45
CA GLY A 92 8.25 3.53 -11.32
C GLY A 92 8.41 2.23 -12.12
N ASN A 93 9.58 1.98 -12.68
CA ASN A 93 9.91 0.75 -13.42
C ASN A 93 9.79 -0.50 -12.55
N VAL A 94 10.25 -0.43 -11.27
CA VAL A 94 10.06 -1.54 -10.31
C VAL A 94 8.57 -1.78 -10.05
N VAL A 95 7.79 -0.73 -9.84
CA VAL A 95 6.33 -0.83 -9.63
C VAL A 95 5.66 -1.46 -10.86
N GLU A 96 6.02 -1.03 -12.06
CA GLU A 96 5.47 -1.55 -13.32
C GLU A 96 5.82 -3.04 -13.50
N ALA A 97 7.07 -3.43 -13.25
CA ALA A 97 7.48 -4.84 -13.28
C ALA A 97 6.67 -5.69 -12.31
N ILE A 98 6.47 -5.21 -11.06
CA ILE A 98 5.64 -5.89 -10.08
C ILE A 98 4.21 -6.06 -10.61
N HIS A 99 3.58 -4.98 -11.07
CA HIS A 99 2.19 -5.04 -11.56
C HIS A 99 2.06 -6.01 -12.74
N ARG A 100 2.98 -5.97 -13.70
CA ARG A 100 3.00 -6.87 -14.87
C ARG A 100 3.07 -8.33 -14.46
N VAL A 101 3.92 -8.66 -13.48
CA VAL A 101 4.11 -10.04 -13.01
C VAL A 101 2.95 -10.49 -12.11
N VAL A 102 2.61 -9.72 -11.08
CA VAL A 102 1.63 -10.17 -10.08
C VAL A 102 0.19 -10.15 -10.58
N LEU A 103 -0.16 -9.24 -11.50
CA LEU A 103 -1.51 -9.20 -12.10
C LEU A 103 -1.75 -10.33 -13.10
N SER A 104 -0.67 -10.95 -13.61
CA SER A 104 -0.70 -12.07 -14.57
C SER A 104 -0.24 -13.39 -13.96
N ALA A 105 -0.12 -13.46 -12.62
CA ALA A 105 0.30 -14.67 -11.91
C ALA A 105 -0.84 -15.67 -11.76
N ASP A 106 -0.50 -16.97 -11.71
CA ASP A 106 -1.43 -18.06 -11.40
C ASP A 106 -1.69 -18.22 -9.88
N TRP A 107 -1.06 -17.39 -9.06
CA TRP A 107 -1.15 -17.39 -7.61
C TRP A 107 -1.74 -16.07 -7.12
N PRO A 108 -2.68 -16.10 -6.17
CA PRO A 108 -3.23 -14.89 -5.59
C PRO A 108 -2.17 -14.16 -4.74
N VAL A 109 -1.72 -13.01 -5.24
CA VAL A 109 -0.91 -12.06 -4.46
C VAL A 109 -1.86 -11.05 -3.84
N ASN A 110 -1.71 -10.82 -2.53
CA ASN A 110 -2.52 -9.87 -1.78
C ASN A 110 -1.81 -8.52 -1.63
N PHE A 111 -0.53 -8.55 -1.25
CA PHE A 111 0.24 -7.35 -1.03
C PHE A 111 1.57 -7.41 -1.78
N TYR A 112 2.09 -6.24 -2.10
CA TYR A 112 3.49 -6.13 -2.42
C TYR A 112 4.17 -5.01 -1.63
N ALA A 113 5.44 -5.23 -1.34
CA ALA A 113 6.30 -4.26 -0.70
C ALA A 113 7.55 -4.00 -1.54
N ILE A 114 7.94 -2.74 -1.63
CA ILE A 114 9.24 -2.34 -2.17
C ILE A 114 10.06 -1.78 -1.02
N VAL A 115 11.23 -2.35 -0.80
CA VAL A 115 12.22 -1.84 0.15
C VAL A 115 13.38 -1.26 -0.66
N ALA A 116 13.45 0.05 -0.72
CA ALA A 116 14.44 0.75 -1.52
C ALA A 116 15.46 1.46 -0.61
N THR A 117 16.74 1.24 -0.87
CA THR A 117 17.86 1.93 -0.22
C THR A 117 18.46 2.95 -1.17
N ASP A 118 19.04 4.02 -0.61
CA ASP A 118 19.86 4.95 -1.38
C ASP A 118 21.35 4.75 -1.01
N PRO A 119 22.20 4.31 -1.95
CA PRO A 119 23.63 4.13 -1.67
C PRO A 119 24.35 5.41 -1.22
N LYS A 120 23.80 6.60 -1.54
CA LYS A 120 24.34 7.89 -1.11
C LYS A 120 23.93 8.31 0.30
N VAL A 121 22.93 7.64 0.88
CA VAL A 121 22.41 7.93 2.22
C VAL A 121 22.41 6.63 3.04
N PRO A 122 23.59 6.15 3.48
CA PRO A 122 23.72 4.91 4.24
C PRO A 122 22.87 4.95 5.51
N GLY A 123 22.21 3.83 5.84
CA GLY A 123 21.33 3.73 7.01
C GLY A 123 19.92 4.22 6.77
N ALA A 124 19.62 4.79 5.60
CA ALA A 124 18.27 5.20 5.23
C ALA A 124 17.65 4.24 4.22
N TRP A 125 16.36 3.96 4.39
CA TRP A 125 15.57 3.16 3.46
C TRP A 125 14.11 3.55 3.48
N VAL A 126 13.46 3.30 2.37
CA VAL A 126 12.03 3.54 2.18
C VAL A 126 11.33 2.20 1.98
N MET A 127 10.23 2.00 2.67
CA MET A 127 9.31 0.90 2.42
C MET A 127 8.01 1.44 1.85
N LEU A 128 7.65 0.96 0.67
CA LEU A 128 6.36 1.20 0.04
C LEU A 128 5.56 -0.09 0.08
N VAL A 129 4.33 -0.06 0.64
CA VAL A 129 3.44 -1.22 0.67
C VAL A 129 2.13 -0.87 -0.01
N ARG A 130 1.62 -1.79 -0.83
CA ARG A 130 0.33 -1.67 -1.52
C ARG A 130 -0.48 -2.94 -1.45
N TYR A 131 -1.77 -2.77 -1.27
CA TYR A 131 -2.75 -3.83 -1.44
C TYR A 131 -3.06 -4.02 -2.92
N LEU A 132 -2.98 -5.24 -3.41
CA LEU A 132 -3.10 -5.50 -4.85
C LEU A 132 -4.53 -5.28 -5.37
N ASP A 133 -5.53 -5.42 -4.51
CA ASP A 133 -6.90 -5.09 -4.92
C ASP A 133 -7.08 -3.59 -5.20
N ASP A 134 -6.42 -2.70 -4.43
CA ASP A 134 -6.41 -1.26 -4.73
C ASP A 134 -5.75 -0.97 -6.09
N VAL A 135 -4.71 -1.73 -6.45
CA VAL A 135 -4.09 -1.64 -7.79
C VAL A 135 -5.09 -2.03 -8.87
N ARG A 136 -5.81 -3.13 -8.70
CA ARG A 136 -6.86 -3.54 -9.65
C ARG A 136 -7.96 -2.49 -9.76
N ARG A 137 -8.38 -1.92 -8.62
CA ARG A 137 -9.44 -0.90 -8.56
C ARG A 137 -9.04 0.40 -9.27
N VAL A 138 -7.80 0.87 -9.11
CA VAL A 138 -7.34 2.08 -9.83
C VAL A 138 -7.22 1.83 -11.34
N TYR A 139 -6.75 0.66 -11.77
CA TYR A 139 -6.73 0.32 -13.20
C TYR A 139 -8.12 0.18 -13.80
N ALA A 140 -9.10 -0.26 -13.01
CA ALA A 140 -10.50 -0.32 -13.40
C ALA A 140 -11.25 1.02 -13.28
N ASN A 141 -10.57 2.11 -12.90
CA ASN A 141 -11.14 3.44 -12.57
C ASN A 141 -12.23 3.36 -11.47
N ALA A 142 -12.16 2.35 -10.59
CA ALA A 142 -13.09 2.19 -9.47
C ALA A 142 -12.71 3.05 -8.24
N ILE A 143 -11.45 3.50 -8.18
CA ILE A 143 -10.99 4.51 -7.22
C ILE A 143 -10.15 5.57 -7.94
N PRO A 144 -10.21 6.84 -7.53
CA PRO A 144 -9.39 7.90 -8.12
C PRO A 144 -7.91 7.72 -7.73
N THR A 145 -7.02 8.19 -8.61
CA THR A 145 -5.56 8.09 -8.41
C THR A 145 -5.11 8.74 -7.09
N VAL A 146 -5.71 9.86 -6.69
CA VAL A 146 -5.38 10.53 -5.42
C VAL A 146 -5.68 9.62 -4.23
N GLU A 147 -6.82 8.95 -4.23
CA GLU A 147 -7.18 8.01 -3.19
C GLU A 147 -6.25 6.79 -3.18
N PHE A 148 -5.88 6.27 -4.34
CA PHE A 148 -4.90 5.18 -4.45
C PHE A 148 -3.56 5.54 -3.79
N PHE A 149 -3.06 6.77 -3.99
CA PHE A 149 -1.86 7.23 -3.30
C PHE A 149 -2.05 7.36 -1.79
N GLN A 150 -3.22 7.81 -1.33
CA GLN A 150 -3.54 7.87 0.10
C GLN A 150 -3.62 6.47 0.74
N ARG A 151 -3.97 5.44 -0.03
CA ARG A 151 -4.00 4.04 0.40
C ARG A 151 -2.63 3.38 0.40
N THR A 152 -1.64 3.97 -0.29
CA THR A 152 -0.26 3.49 -0.31
C THR A 152 0.42 3.82 1.02
N ILE A 153 1.04 2.82 1.64
CA ILE A 153 1.87 3.04 2.82
C ILE A 153 3.28 3.36 2.36
N LEU A 154 3.76 4.54 2.72
CA LEU A 154 5.15 4.95 2.52
C LEU A 154 5.78 5.22 3.88
N ASN A 155 6.80 4.45 4.23
CA ASN A 155 7.53 4.58 5.47
C ASN A 155 9.01 4.81 5.19
N LEU A 156 9.56 5.91 5.70
CA LEU A 156 10.98 6.24 5.65
C LEU A 156 11.58 5.94 7.01
N GLN A 157 12.67 5.18 7.02
CA GLN A 157 13.47 4.93 8.22
C GLN A 157 14.90 5.38 7.99
N TYR A 158 15.51 5.92 9.05
CA TYR A 158 16.89 6.35 9.04
C TYR A 158 17.55 5.97 10.37
N ASP A 159 18.54 5.10 10.30
CA ASP A 159 19.43 4.75 11.40
C ASP A 159 20.85 4.63 10.84
N PRO A 160 21.68 5.66 11.00
CA PRO A 160 23.06 5.63 10.48
C PRO A 160 23.94 4.59 11.18
N ALA A 161 23.57 4.15 12.39
CA ALA A 161 24.32 3.14 13.14
C ALA A 161 23.95 1.71 12.70
N GLN A 162 22.81 1.53 12.08
CA GLN A 162 22.32 0.22 11.62
C GLN A 162 21.86 0.29 10.15
N PRO A 163 22.80 0.29 9.21
CA PRO A 163 22.43 0.24 7.80
C PRO A 163 21.60 -1.02 7.52
N LEU A 164 20.57 -0.86 6.71
CA LEU A 164 19.69 -1.96 6.33
C LEU A 164 20.50 -3.07 5.67
N ASP A 165 20.60 -4.21 6.32
CA ASP A 165 21.03 -5.44 5.65
C ASP A 165 19.83 -6.04 4.92
N ALA A 166 19.83 -5.93 3.60
CA ALA A 166 18.78 -6.48 2.75
C ALA A 166 18.56 -7.99 2.96
N ASN A 167 19.58 -8.71 3.47
CA ASN A 167 19.49 -10.13 3.79
C ASN A 167 18.75 -10.40 5.11
N ARG A 168 18.61 -9.39 5.95
CA ARG A 168 17.94 -9.45 7.25
C ARG A 168 16.55 -8.84 7.25
N VAL A 169 16.08 -8.37 6.10
CA VAL A 169 14.66 -7.96 5.97
C VAL A 169 13.81 -9.20 6.17
N VAL A 170 13.21 -9.30 7.37
CA VAL A 170 12.28 -10.37 7.71
C VAL A 170 10.92 -9.95 7.18
N LEU A 171 10.45 -10.73 6.22
CA LEU A 171 9.14 -10.54 5.62
C LEU A 171 8.16 -11.50 6.29
N HIS A 172 6.96 -11.03 6.47
CA HIS A 172 5.85 -11.83 6.99
C HIS A 172 4.72 -11.82 5.95
N ASP A 173 3.95 -12.89 5.91
CA ASP A 173 2.68 -12.91 5.18
C ASP A 173 1.74 -11.91 5.87
N MET A 174 1.40 -10.82 5.18
CA MET A 174 0.63 -9.71 5.74
C MET A 174 -0.85 -10.00 5.65
N THR A 175 -1.59 -9.76 6.73
CA THR A 175 -3.05 -9.80 6.69
C THR A 175 -3.64 -8.43 6.35
N LEU A 176 -4.89 -8.41 5.89
CA LEU A 176 -5.57 -7.14 5.60
C LEU A 176 -5.70 -6.26 6.85
N GLU A 177 -5.92 -6.86 8.01
CA GLU A 177 -5.99 -6.15 9.29
C GLU A 177 -4.66 -5.45 9.62
N GLN A 178 -3.53 -6.13 9.43
CA GLN A 178 -2.21 -5.54 9.64
C GLN A 178 -1.96 -4.37 8.67
N PHE A 179 -2.31 -4.55 7.41
CA PHE A 179 -2.21 -3.48 6.42
C PHE A 179 -3.09 -2.28 6.80
N LEU A 180 -4.35 -2.51 7.19
CA LEU A 180 -5.28 -1.45 7.61
C LEU A 180 -4.76 -0.71 8.86
N VAL A 181 -4.20 -1.43 9.83
CA VAL A 181 -3.55 -0.81 11.00
C VAL A 181 -2.42 0.12 10.58
N MET A 182 -1.52 -0.34 9.72
CA MET A 182 -0.39 0.49 9.23
C MET A 182 -0.89 1.72 8.46
N GLN A 183 -1.88 1.52 7.59
CA GLN A 183 -2.46 2.60 6.79
C GLN A 183 -3.15 3.65 7.69
N MET A 184 -4.02 3.21 8.60
CA MET A 184 -4.73 4.11 9.53
C MET A 184 -3.74 4.86 10.42
N SER A 185 -2.74 4.19 11.00
CA SER A 185 -1.69 4.82 11.81
C SER A 185 -0.97 5.93 11.03
N LYS A 186 -0.61 5.66 9.77
CA LYS A 186 0.08 6.65 8.93
C LYS A 186 -0.84 7.80 8.53
N ARG A 187 -2.08 7.52 8.17
CA ARG A 187 -3.07 8.56 7.83
C ARG A 187 -3.40 9.45 9.04
N LEU A 188 -3.56 8.88 10.24
CA LEU A 188 -3.74 9.63 11.48
C LEU A 188 -2.56 10.56 11.73
N GLN A 189 -1.34 10.05 11.68
CA GLN A 189 -0.13 10.85 11.86
C GLN A 189 -0.07 12.01 10.86
N ASN A 190 -0.34 11.73 9.58
CA ASN A 190 -0.30 12.75 8.53
C ASN A 190 -1.42 13.79 8.68
N ALA A 191 -2.64 13.36 9.03
CA ALA A 191 -3.77 14.26 9.24
C ALA A 191 -3.50 15.25 10.37
N PHE A 192 -3.03 14.76 11.53
CA PHE A 192 -2.70 15.64 12.65
C PHE A 192 -1.49 16.54 12.39
N ARG A 193 -0.51 16.07 11.62
CA ARG A 193 0.63 16.91 11.19
C ARG A 193 0.25 17.96 10.16
N ALA A 194 -0.78 17.74 9.36
CA ALA A 194 -1.25 18.69 8.36
C ALA A 194 -2.24 19.72 8.94
N ASP A 195 -2.82 19.47 10.10
CA ASP A 195 -3.75 20.36 10.77
C ASP A 195 -3.00 21.53 11.42
N VAL A 196 -3.25 22.75 10.95
CA VAL A 196 -2.56 23.97 11.41
C VAL A 196 -2.75 24.19 12.92
N HIS A 197 -3.95 23.91 13.45
CA HIS A 197 -4.23 24.07 14.88
C HIS A 197 -3.32 23.19 15.74
N PHE A 198 -3.14 21.93 15.31
CA PHE A 198 -2.26 21.01 16.03
C PHE A 198 -0.78 21.29 15.79
N GLN A 199 -0.40 21.73 14.56
CA GLN A 199 0.99 22.07 14.25
C GLN A 199 1.55 23.20 15.11
N GLU A 200 0.75 24.21 15.43
CA GLU A 200 1.22 25.38 16.19
C GLU A 200 1.39 25.08 17.67
N ALA A 201 0.54 24.25 18.24
CA ALA A 201 0.47 24.02 19.69
C ALA A 201 1.13 22.73 20.17
N TYR A 202 1.23 21.71 19.29
CA TYR A 202 1.63 20.37 19.68
C TYR A 202 2.70 19.76 18.78
N ASP A 203 3.52 18.91 19.38
CA ASP A 203 4.40 18.00 18.63
C ASP A 203 3.65 16.72 18.35
N VAL A 204 3.30 16.52 17.09
CA VAL A 204 2.65 15.30 16.61
C VAL A 204 3.71 14.22 16.42
N GLY A 205 3.80 13.32 17.36
CA GLY A 205 4.67 12.16 17.34
C GLY A 205 4.19 11.05 16.39
N SER A 206 4.51 9.81 16.74
CA SER A 206 4.04 8.64 16.00
C SER A 206 2.59 8.28 16.40
N CYS A 207 1.77 7.91 15.40
CA CYS A 207 0.55 7.16 15.67
C CYS A 207 0.87 5.69 15.39
N VAL A 208 0.69 4.83 16.38
CA VAL A 208 0.93 3.39 16.26
C VAL A 208 -0.33 2.61 16.59
N GLY A 209 -0.55 1.52 15.86
CA GLY A 209 -1.74 0.70 16.05
C GLY A 209 -1.44 -0.78 16.08
N GLN A 210 -2.41 -1.55 16.52
CA GLN A 210 -2.44 -3.01 16.44
C GLN A 210 -3.88 -3.51 16.28
N TYR A 211 -4.01 -4.71 15.71
CA TYR A 211 -5.28 -5.43 15.66
C TYR A 211 -5.15 -6.71 16.48
N ARG A 212 -6.03 -6.91 17.45
CA ARG A 212 -6.06 -8.12 18.28
C ARG A 212 -7.50 -8.51 18.59
N GLN A 213 -7.84 -9.76 18.34
CA GLN A 213 -9.12 -10.37 18.73
C GLN A 213 -10.36 -9.53 18.33
N GLY A 214 -10.34 -8.97 17.12
CA GLY A 214 -11.43 -8.15 16.63
C GLY A 214 -11.39 -6.69 17.07
N THR A 215 -10.36 -6.23 17.76
CA THR A 215 -10.22 -4.85 18.22
C THR A 215 -9.07 -4.15 17.52
N PHE A 216 -9.34 -3.00 16.91
CA PHE A 216 -8.32 -2.06 16.47
C PHE A 216 -7.93 -1.15 17.64
N GLN A 217 -6.65 -1.11 17.97
CA GLN A 217 -6.12 -0.28 19.06
C GLN A 217 -5.09 0.68 18.50
N PHE A 218 -5.23 1.98 18.81
CA PHE A 218 -4.30 3.01 18.36
C PHE A 218 -3.83 3.86 19.54
N VAL A 219 -2.54 4.17 19.54
CA VAL A 219 -1.93 5.16 20.40
C VAL A 219 -1.66 6.41 19.57
N VAL A 220 -2.29 7.51 19.92
CA VAL A 220 -2.04 8.83 19.33
C VAL A 220 -1.07 9.56 20.24
N ASN A 221 0.18 9.70 19.77
CA ASN A 221 1.20 10.43 20.51
C ASN A 221 1.21 11.89 20.06
N MET A 222 0.69 12.75 20.92
CA MET A 222 0.63 14.20 20.68
C MET A 222 0.90 14.92 21.99
N ALA A 223 2.03 15.60 22.08
CA ALA A 223 2.47 16.31 23.29
C ALA A 223 2.47 17.82 23.06
N PRO A 224 2.13 18.64 24.09
CA PRO A 224 2.33 20.08 24.00
C PRO A 224 3.79 20.39 23.65
N ARG A 225 4.02 21.41 22.82
CA ARG A 225 5.36 21.95 22.59
C ARG A 225 5.92 22.51 23.90
N GLU A 226 7.24 22.62 23.98
CA GLU A 226 7.92 23.15 25.16
C GLU A 226 7.37 24.53 25.54
N GLY A 227 6.83 24.66 26.76
CA GLY A 227 6.15 25.86 27.25
C GLY A 227 4.72 26.07 26.71
N GLY A 228 4.19 25.15 25.92
CA GLY A 228 2.82 25.19 25.43
C GLY A 228 1.79 24.77 26.50
N PRO A 229 0.50 25.11 26.28
CA PRO A 229 -0.56 24.71 27.19
C PRO A 229 -0.78 23.20 27.17
N GLU A 230 -1.17 22.64 28.33
CA GLU A 230 -1.66 21.26 28.38
C GLU A 230 -2.96 21.10 27.58
N LEU A 231 -3.13 19.91 26.97
CA LEU A 231 -4.36 19.57 26.25
C LEU A 231 -5.58 19.65 27.15
N THR A 232 -6.54 20.46 26.78
CA THR A 232 -7.84 20.54 27.42
C THR A 232 -8.66 19.27 27.16
N GLU A 233 -9.73 19.06 27.91
CA GLU A 233 -10.68 17.97 27.63
C GLU A 233 -11.33 18.11 26.26
N HIS A 234 -11.64 19.33 25.85
CA HIS A 234 -12.25 19.62 24.55
C HIS A 234 -11.31 19.25 23.40
N GLU A 235 -10.02 19.62 23.47
CA GLU A 235 -9.02 19.28 22.46
C GLU A 235 -8.77 17.77 22.39
N THR A 236 -8.70 17.10 23.55
CA THR A 236 -8.58 15.63 23.58
C THR A 236 -9.78 14.95 22.91
N SER A 237 -11.00 15.46 23.16
CA SER A 237 -12.21 14.96 22.49
C SER A 237 -12.13 15.19 20.98
N ALA A 238 -11.72 16.37 20.53
CA ALA A 238 -11.55 16.68 19.11
C ALA A 238 -10.53 15.77 18.41
N ILE A 239 -9.41 15.44 19.09
CA ILE A 239 -8.43 14.46 18.59
C ILE A 239 -9.08 13.09 18.40
N PHE A 240 -9.83 12.60 19.38
CA PHE A 240 -10.50 11.31 19.30
C PHE A 240 -11.57 11.30 18.20
N ASP A 241 -12.38 12.34 18.10
CA ASP A 241 -13.43 12.44 17.08
C ASP A 241 -12.83 12.47 15.67
N GLY A 242 -11.76 13.24 15.45
CA GLY A 242 -11.02 13.26 14.20
C GLY A 242 -10.38 11.91 13.86
N ALA A 243 -9.79 11.25 14.85
CA ALA A 243 -9.23 9.91 14.68
C ALA A 243 -10.31 8.88 14.31
N LEU A 244 -11.44 8.88 15.00
CA LEU A 244 -12.57 7.97 14.74
C LEU A 244 -13.18 8.20 13.37
N ALA A 245 -13.32 9.47 12.95
CA ALA A 245 -13.83 9.79 11.61
C ALA A 245 -12.92 9.24 10.51
N LEU A 246 -11.60 9.38 10.65
CA LEU A 246 -10.64 8.84 9.71
C LEU A 246 -10.65 7.31 9.70
N ILE A 247 -10.65 6.67 10.87
CA ILE A 247 -10.70 5.20 10.99
C ILE A 247 -12.00 4.66 10.39
N ALA A 248 -13.15 5.28 10.69
CA ALA A 248 -14.44 4.91 10.12
C ALA A 248 -14.42 4.99 8.59
N THR A 249 -13.86 6.07 8.03
CA THR A 249 -13.73 6.25 6.58
C THR A 249 -12.90 5.13 5.96
N VAL A 250 -11.72 4.84 6.51
CA VAL A 250 -10.85 3.78 5.98
C VAL A 250 -11.54 2.43 6.03
N LEU A 251 -12.10 2.03 7.16
CA LEU A 251 -12.76 0.73 7.30
C LEU A 251 -13.98 0.60 6.37
N HIS A 252 -14.73 1.70 6.19
CA HIS A 252 -15.85 1.77 5.25
C HIS A 252 -15.38 1.60 3.79
N ASP A 253 -14.33 2.29 3.37
CA ASP A 253 -13.79 2.26 2.00
C ASP A 253 -13.26 0.87 1.60
N TYR A 254 -12.76 0.11 2.59
CA TYR A 254 -12.35 -1.28 2.41
C TYR A 254 -13.47 -2.29 2.62
N HIS A 255 -14.67 -1.86 3.00
CA HIS A 255 -15.78 -2.74 3.37
C HIS A 255 -15.36 -3.76 4.45
N PHE A 256 -14.49 -3.33 5.36
CA PHE A 256 -13.93 -4.22 6.38
C PHE A 256 -14.89 -4.35 7.56
N GLU A 257 -15.46 -5.54 7.73
CA GLU A 257 -16.50 -5.83 8.71
C GLU A 257 -16.04 -6.73 9.87
N ALA A 258 -14.83 -7.31 9.77
CA ALA A 258 -14.34 -8.32 10.71
C ALA A 258 -13.71 -7.71 11.97
N PHE A 259 -14.43 -6.78 12.63
CA PHE A 259 -14.00 -6.19 13.91
C PHE A 259 -15.18 -5.93 14.83
N ASN A 260 -14.91 -5.76 16.13
CA ASN A 260 -15.90 -5.53 17.17
C ASN A 260 -15.90 -4.07 17.65
N ASP A 261 -14.70 -3.51 17.87
CA ASP A 261 -14.53 -2.16 18.40
C ASP A 261 -13.21 -1.51 17.96
N VAL A 262 -13.13 -0.21 18.19
CA VAL A 262 -11.93 0.62 18.03
C VAL A 262 -11.61 1.24 19.39
N GLN A 263 -10.35 1.15 19.81
CA GLN A 263 -9.83 1.74 21.04
C GLN A 263 -8.74 2.75 20.70
N LEU A 264 -8.85 3.93 21.27
CA LEU A 264 -7.88 5.01 21.16
C LEU A 264 -7.28 5.28 22.54
N LEU A 265 -5.96 5.46 22.58
CA LEU A 265 -5.22 5.95 23.74
C LEU A 265 -4.48 7.22 23.32
N HIS A 266 -4.68 8.30 24.03
CA HIS A 266 -3.89 9.50 23.85
C HIS A 266 -2.69 9.51 24.83
N PHE A 267 -1.49 9.61 24.27
CA PHE A 267 -0.26 9.81 25.04
C PHE A 267 0.22 11.26 24.86
N PRO A 268 0.62 11.98 25.93
CA PRO A 268 0.94 11.48 27.28
C PRO A 268 -0.22 11.49 28.30
N SER A 269 -1.41 11.99 27.98
CA SER A 269 -2.47 12.17 28.99
C SER A 269 -3.01 10.87 29.59
N GLY A 270 -2.80 9.72 28.95
CA GLY A 270 -3.35 8.42 29.33
C GLY A 270 -4.86 8.29 29.15
N LYS A 271 -5.54 9.31 28.57
CA LYS A 271 -6.97 9.22 28.27
C LYS A 271 -7.25 8.16 27.20
N THR A 272 -8.33 7.42 27.39
CA THR A 272 -8.76 6.37 26.48
C THR A 272 -10.18 6.58 25.99
N MET A 273 -10.48 6.13 24.76
CA MET A 273 -11.83 6.08 24.22
C MET A 273 -12.03 4.75 23.51
N GLY A 274 -13.10 4.03 23.86
CA GLY A 274 -13.54 2.81 23.18
C GLY A 274 -14.86 3.01 22.46
N VAL A 275 -14.94 2.61 21.19
CA VAL A 275 -16.13 2.76 20.35
C VAL A 275 -16.47 1.44 19.70
N PRO A 276 -17.66 0.86 19.98
CA PRO A 276 -18.10 -0.36 19.31
C PRO A 276 -18.38 -0.09 17.82
N LYS A 277 -18.23 -1.12 17.00
CA LYS A 277 -18.44 -1.08 15.55
C LYS A 277 -19.75 -0.36 15.16
N THR A 278 -20.84 -0.67 15.85
CA THR A 278 -22.17 -0.08 15.55
C THR A 278 -22.19 1.44 15.70
N ARG A 279 -21.43 1.99 16.64
CA ARG A 279 -21.31 3.42 16.87
C ARG A 279 -20.26 4.07 15.97
N LEU A 280 -19.25 3.34 15.52
CA LEU A 280 -18.16 3.89 14.72
C LEU A 280 -18.69 4.54 13.44
N TRP A 281 -19.69 3.97 12.81
CA TRP A 281 -20.26 4.49 11.56
C TRP A 281 -20.96 5.85 11.71
N THR A 282 -21.25 6.28 12.93
CA THR A 282 -21.77 7.66 13.19
C THR A 282 -20.73 8.75 13.01
N PHE A 283 -19.45 8.39 12.94
CA PHE A 283 -18.33 9.31 12.69
C PHE A 283 -18.02 9.49 11.21
N LEU A 284 -18.67 8.75 10.31
CA LEU A 284 -18.50 8.97 8.87
C LEU A 284 -18.90 10.39 8.49
N PRO A 285 -18.10 11.07 7.64
CA PRO A 285 -18.46 12.37 7.10
C PRO A 285 -19.82 12.27 6.39
N ARG A 286 -20.69 13.23 6.64
CA ARG A 286 -21.96 13.30 5.90
C ARG A 286 -21.66 13.59 4.43
N PRO A 287 -22.30 12.89 3.48
CA PRO A 287 -22.18 13.24 2.08
C PRO A 287 -22.63 14.70 1.90
N SER A 288 -21.72 15.51 1.32
CA SER A 288 -21.99 16.92 0.98
C SER A 288 -22.94 17.05 -0.18
#